data_0977e2e8bf3d1a94ae21b6f6281773c4
#
_entry.id   0977e2e8bf3d1a94ae21b6f6281773c4
#
_cell.length_a   1.000
_cell.length_b   1.000
_cell.length_c   1.000
_cell.angle_alpha   90.00
_cell.angle_beta   90.00
_cell.angle_gamma   90.00
#
_symmetry.space_group_name_H-M   'P 1'
#
loop_
_entity.id
_entity.type
_entity.pdbx_description
1 polymer ?
#
loop_
_entity_poly.entity_id
_entity_poly.type
_entity_poly.pdbx_seq_one_letter_code
_entity_poly.pdbx_strand_id
1 'polypeptide(L)'
;MRTSASAKFHESIDVTVRLGIDPKRSDMAVRGVTNLPHRTGKKTRVCVFAEGIAADEARAAGADIVGGEPLVADIKLNGLSSINFDKAIAHETMLPKLREIARILGRRGMMPNRKVGTVTVDVRDAVKRMHMGRVEFRAEKNAIVHACIGKLFFTDDAIEENILSFLATVMKLRPKGVKGAPSETNFVKDVMLSSTMGKRSYRVQKYATRALQHAGGID
;
A
#
# COMPACT_ATOMS: atom_id res chain seq x y z
N MET A 1 19.45 14.15 3.77
CA MET A 1 18.04 14.29 4.16
C MET A 1 17.90 14.81 5.59
N ARG A 2 18.44 14.14 6.62
CA ARG A 2 18.27 14.54 8.02
C ARG A 2 18.83 15.92 8.34
N THR A 3 19.97 16.29 7.81
CA THR A 3 20.62 17.60 8.01
C THR A 3 19.85 18.77 7.40
N SER A 4 18.95 18.53 6.45
CA SER A 4 18.14 19.57 5.81
C SER A 4 16.68 19.58 6.28
N ALA A 5 16.33 18.75 7.26
CA ALA A 5 15.00 18.72 7.83
C ALA A 5 14.78 19.94 8.73
N SER A 6 13.82 20.78 8.37
CA SER A 6 13.47 22.02 9.10
C SER A 6 12.06 22.00 9.69
N ALA A 7 11.32 20.90 9.49
CA ALA A 7 9.94 20.81 9.94
C ALA A 7 9.83 20.53 11.45
N LYS A 8 8.79 21.09 12.07
CA LYS A 8 8.46 20.87 13.50
C LYS A 8 7.78 19.51 13.78
N PHE A 9 7.65 18.66 12.78
CA PHE A 9 7.03 17.34 12.88
C PHE A 9 7.95 16.26 12.32
N HIS A 10 7.67 14.99 12.65
CA HIS A 10 8.42 13.85 12.12
C HIS A 10 8.08 13.61 10.65
N GLU A 11 8.95 14.09 9.77
CA GLU A 11 8.79 13.91 8.32
C GLU A 11 8.82 12.43 7.93
N SER A 12 8.04 12.11 6.90
CA SER A 12 8.09 10.81 6.25
C SER A 12 9.20 10.76 5.21
N ILE A 13 9.72 9.58 4.95
CA ILE A 13 10.60 9.31 3.83
C ILE A 13 9.78 8.57 2.79
N ASP A 14 9.65 9.18 1.61
CA ASP A 14 8.91 8.64 0.49
C ASP A 14 9.89 8.17 -0.59
N VAL A 15 9.63 6.97 -1.13
CA VAL A 15 10.32 6.45 -2.30
C VAL A 15 9.47 6.70 -3.53
N THR A 16 10.13 7.16 -4.59
CA THR A 16 9.57 7.36 -5.91
C THR A 16 10.31 6.45 -6.88
N VAL A 17 9.58 5.50 -7.49
CA VAL A 17 10.13 4.55 -8.45
C VAL A 17 9.54 4.81 -9.82
N ARG A 18 10.38 5.15 -10.79
CA ARG A 18 9.98 5.30 -12.18
C ARG A 18 10.12 3.97 -12.90
N LEU A 19 9.02 3.48 -13.46
CA LEU A 19 8.96 2.20 -14.15
C LEU A 19 9.10 2.38 -15.67
N GLY A 20 9.59 1.35 -16.35
CA GLY A 20 9.71 1.29 -17.80
C GLY A 20 8.48 0.69 -18.48
N ILE A 21 7.27 0.95 -17.98
CA ILE A 21 6.02 0.44 -18.52
C ILE A 21 5.26 1.50 -19.31
N ASP A 22 4.34 1.07 -20.17
CA ASP A 22 3.36 1.97 -20.77
C ASP A 22 2.13 2.10 -19.86
N PRO A 23 1.93 3.27 -19.23
CA PRO A 23 0.85 3.44 -18.26
C PRO A 23 -0.55 3.48 -18.89
N LYS A 24 -0.66 3.64 -20.21
CA LYS A 24 -1.94 3.66 -20.94
C LYS A 24 -2.51 2.25 -21.10
N ARG A 25 -1.67 1.24 -21.02
CA ARG A 25 -2.05 -0.14 -21.18
C ARG A 25 -2.47 -0.77 -19.87
N SER A 26 -3.69 -1.28 -19.80
CA SER A 26 -4.24 -1.93 -18.60
C SER A 26 -3.55 -3.25 -18.23
N ASP A 27 -2.96 -3.94 -19.22
CA ASP A 27 -2.19 -5.18 -19.06
C ASP A 27 -0.78 -4.96 -18.48
N MET A 28 -0.30 -3.71 -18.51
CA MET A 28 0.97 -3.29 -17.90
C MET A 28 0.78 -2.57 -16.55
N ALA A 29 -0.46 -2.47 -16.06
CA ALA A 29 -0.75 -1.77 -14.82
C ALA A 29 -0.12 -2.48 -13.60
N VAL A 30 0.85 -1.84 -12.96
CA VAL A 30 1.48 -2.33 -11.73
C VAL A 30 0.71 -1.83 -10.53
N ARG A 31 0.19 -2.75 -9.76
CA ARG A 31 -0.48 -2.48 -8.47
C ARG A 31 -0.18 -3.63 -7.52
N GLY A 32 0.21 -3.31 -6.32
CA GLY A 32 0.55 -4.31 -5.33
C GLY A 32 0.53 -3.81 -3.91
N VAL A 33 0.97 -4.69 -3.07
CA VAL A 33 1.07 -4.49 -1.63
C VAL A 33 2.39 -5.07 -1.17
N THR A 34 3.07 -4.36 -0.30
CA THR A 34 4.24 -4.86 0.42
C THR A 34 4.04 -4.71 1.93
N ASN A 35 4.62 -5.63 2.67
CA ASN A 35 4.74 -5.52 4.12
C ASN A 35 6.17 -5.08 4.40
N LEU A 36 6.30 -3.89 4.97
CA LEU A 36 7.63 -3.37 5.34
C LEU A 36 8.12 -4.04 6.62
N PRO A 37 9.39 -4.47 6.70
CA PRO A 37 10.01 -5.00 7.92
C PRO A 37 9.86 -4.03 9.09
N HIS A 38 10.17 -2.76 8.85
CA HIS A 38 10.08 -1.71 9.87
C HIS A 38 8.84 -0.85 9.63
N ARG A 39 7.94 -0.84 10.61
CA ARG A 39 6.67 -0.09 10.53
C ARG A 39 6.90 1.41 10.49
N THR A 40 6.17 2.11 9.65
CA THR A 40 6.20 3.59 9.56
C THR A 40 5.64 4.29 10.80
N GLY A 41 5.16 3.55 11.81
CA GLY A 41 4.68 4.09 13.09
C GLY A 41 3.31 4.78 13.04
N LYS A 42 2.69 4.89 11.88
CA LYS A 42 1.34 5.44 11.77
C LYS A 42 0.32 4.40 12.27
N LYS A 43 -0.42 4.74 13.32
CA LYS A 43 -1.59 3.95 13.72
C LYS A 43 -2.66 4.11 12.65
N THR A 44 -2.96 3.04 11.94
CA THR A 44 -3.98 2.99 10.91
C THR A 44 -5.25 2.44 11.52
N ARG A 45 -6.34 3.20 11.49
CA ARG A 45 -7.65 2.72 11.94
C ARG A 45 -8.23 1.80 10.89
N VAL A 46 -8.49 0.56 11.28
CA VAL A 46 -8.98 -0.49 10.39
C VAL A 46 -10.47 -0.71 10.63
N CYS A 47 -11.24 -0.53 9.56
CA CYS A 47 -12.66 -0.89 9.53
C CYS A 47 -12.84 -2.26 8.88
N VAL A 48 -13.69 -3.10 9.45
CA VAL A 48 -14.02 -4.41 8.91
C VAL A 48 -15.52 -4.52 8.64
N PHE A 49 -15.87 -4.78 7.39
CA PHE A 49 -17.22 -5.08 6.97
C PHE A 49 -17.44 -6.60 7.03
N ALA A 50 -18.04 -7.05 8.11
CA ALA A 50 -18.35 -8.47 8.33
C ALA A 50 -19.57 -8.62 9.23
N GLU A 51 -20.21 -9.79 9.17
CA GLU A 51 -21.36 -10.17 9.99
C GLU A 51 -21.12 -11.55 10.66
N GLY A 52 -21.82 -11.82 11.76
CA GLY A 52 -21.72 -13.08 12.48
C GLY A 52 -20.33 -13.39 13.03
N ILE A 53 -19.87 -14.61 12.89
CA ILE A 53 -18.59 -15.12 13.41
C ILE A 53 -17.40 -14.30 12.88
N ALA A 54 -17.41 -13.93 11.60
CA ALA A 54 -16.34 -13.13 11.02
C ALA A 54 -16.23 -11.72 11.66
N ALA A 55 -17.33 -11.15 12.14
CA ALA A 55 -17.31 -9.90 12.89
C ALA A 55 -16.65 -10.05 14.25
N ASP A 56 -16.92 -11.16 14.94
CA ASP A 56 -16.31 -11.44 16.25
C ASP A 56 -14.81 -11.73 16.13
N GLU A 57 -14.40 -12.47 15.11
CA GLU A 57 -13.00 -12.68 14.77
C GLU A 57 -12.28 -11.36 14.45
N ALA A 58 -12.94 -10.44 13.75
CA ALA A 58 -12.38 -9.12 13.46
C ALA A 58 -12.15 -8.30 14.74
N ARG A 59 -13.12 -8.32 15.67
CA ARG A 59 -13.00 -7.65 16.99
C ARG A 59 -11.86 -8.25 17.80
N ALA A 60 -11.78 -9.59 17.86
CA ALA A 60 -10.70 -10.31 18.55
C ALA A 60 -9.32 -10.05 17.94
N ALA A 61 -9.24 -9.76 16.63
CA ALA A 61 -8.01 -9.41 15.94
C ALA A 61 -7.57 -7.95 16.14
N GLY A 62 -8.40 -7.12 16.80
CA GLY A 62 -8.08 -5.73 17.09
C GLY A 62 -8.53 -4.73 16.01
N ALA A 63 -9.57 -5.04 15.25
CA ALA A 63 -10.17 -4.06 14.32
C ALA A 63 -10.81 -2.91 15.11
N ASP A 64 -10.59 -1.67 14.67
CA ASP A 64 -11.09 -0.48 15.37
C ASP A 64 -12.60 -0.29 15.20
N ILE A 65 -13.10 -0.61 14.00
CA ILE A 65 -14.53 -0.53 13.67
C ILE A 65 -14.94 -1.83 12.99
N VAL A 66 -15.99 -2.46 13.49
CA VAL A 66 -16.57 -3.68 12.89
C VAL A 66 -18.06 -3.47 12.72
N GLY A 67 -18.58 -3.70 11.52
CA GLY A 67 -20.00 -3.59 11.23
C GLY A 67 -20.41 -4.28 9.94
N GLY A 68 -21.68 -4.65 9.89
CA GLY A 68 -22.33 -5.24 8.73
C GLY A 68 -23.19 -4.22 7.97
N GLU A 69 -24.43 -4.63 7.63
CA GLU A 69 -25.41 -3.79 6.96
C GLU A 69 -25.67 -2.43 7.63
N PRO A 70 -25.82 -2.36 8.97
CA PRO A 70 -26.08 -1.08 9.63
C PRO A 70 -24.99 -0.05 9.36
N LEU A 71 -23.71 -0.46 9.32
CA LEU A 71 -22.58 0.41 9.01
C LEU A 71 -22.61 0.88 7.55
N VAL A 72 -23.00 0.01 6.62
CA VAL A 72 -23.16 0.37 5.21
C VAL A 72 -24.29 1.39 5.04
N ALA A 73 -25.41 1.20 5.73
CA ALA A 73 -26.54 2.14 5.72
C ALA A 73 -26.17 3.50 6.29
N ASP A 74 -25.41 3.53 7.40
CA ASP A 74 -24.91 4.77 8.00
C ASP A 74 -23.99 5.55 7.05
N ILE A 75 -23.05 4.87 6.41
CA ILE A 75 -22.15 5.48 5.41
C ILE A 75 -22.95 5.97 4.20
N LYS A 76 -24.01 5.27 3.79
CA LYS A 76 -24.87 5.68 2.69
C LYS A 76 -25.64 6.96 3.00
N LEU A 77 -26.15 7.10 4.22
CA LEU A 77 -26.91 8.27 4.68
C LEU A 77 -26.02 9.49 4.95
N ASN A 78 -24.97 9.30 5.74
CA ASN A 78 -24.11 10.37 6.23
C ASN A 78 -22.86 10.61 5.36
N GLY A 79 -22.64 9.77 4.37
CA GLY A 79 -21.56 9.90 3.40
C GLY A 79 -20.18 9.91 4.03
N LEU A 80 -19.38 10.90 3.67
CA LEU A 80 -17.99 11.03 4.12
C LEU A 80 -17.84 11.33 5.62
N SER A 81 -18.87 11.86 6.27
CA SER A 81 -18.84 12.24 7.68
C SER A 81 -18.80 11.03 8.62
N SER A 82 -19.41 9.91 8.24
CA SER A 82 -19.38 8.65 9.00
C SER A 82 -18.06 7.89 8.85
N ILE A 83 -17.17 8.29 7.93
CA ILE A 83 -15.93 7.57 7.70
C ILE A 83 -14.86 8.04 8.68
N ASN A 84 -14.70 7.28 9.77
CA ASN A 84 -13.70 7.53 10.80
C ASN A 84 -12.60 6.46 10.83
N PHE A 85 -12.23 5.93 9.65
CA PHE A 85 -11.20 4.91 9.47
C PHE A 85 -10.30 5.24 8.27
N ASP A 86 -9.11 4.63 8.25
CA ASP A 86 -8.11 4.87 7.21
C ASP A 86 -8.07 3.74 6.19
N LYS A 87 -8.40 2.52 6.60
CA LYS A 87 -8.40 1.32 5.74
C LYS A 87 -9.65 0.48 6.00
N ALA A 88 -10.12 -0.19 4.94
CA ALA A 88 -11.27 -1.07 5.02
C ALA A 88 -10.92 -2.48 4.54
N ILE A 89 -11.38 -3.47 5.30
CA ILE A 89 -11.37 -4.89 4.96
C ILE A 89 -12.82 -5.34 4.85
N ALA A 90 -13.10 -6.27 3.95
CA ALA A 90 -14.43 -6.84 3.81
C ALA A 90 -14.39 -8.36 3.76
N HIS A 91 -15.32 -8.99 4.45
CA HIS A 91 -15.64 -10.38 4.21
C HIS A 91 -16.33 -10.52 2.84
N GLU A 92 -16.11 -11.61 2.14
CA GLU A 92 -16.61 -11.79 0.76
C GLU A 92 -18.13 -11.64 0.65
N THR A 93 -18.89 -12.07 1.66
CA THR A 93 -20.35 -11.97 1.71
C THR A 93 -20.86 -10.53 1.68
N MET A 94 -20.06 -9.57 2.17
CA MET A 94 -20.42 -8.16 2.22
C MET A 94 -20.20 -7.41 0.91
N LEU A 95 -19.49 -8.00 -0.06
CA LEU A 95 -19.18 -7.33 -1.34
C LEU A 95 -20.40 -6.79 -2.09
N PRO A 96 -21.50 -7.52 -2.22
CA PRO A 96 -22.70 -7.01 -2.91
C PRO A 96 -23.24 -5.75 -2.25
N LYS A 97 -23.32 -5.75 -0.91
CA LYS A 97 -23.80 -4.60 -0.11
C LYS A 97 -22.88 -3.39 -0.21
N LEU A 98 -21.55 -3.61 -0.24
CA LEU A 98 -20.56 -2.55 -0.38
C LEU A 98 -20.59 -1.84 -1.74
N ARG A 99 -21.17 -2.44 -2.78
CA ARG A 99 -21.33 -1.79 -4.08
C ARG A 99 -22.17 -0.52 -3.99
N GLU A 100 -23.12 -0.46 -3.08
CA GLU A 100 -23.96 0.73 -2.88
C GLU A 100 -23.17 1.95 -2.43
N ILE A 101 -22.13 1.73 -1.62
CA ILE A 101 -21.25 2.78 -1.09
C ILE A 101 -19.89 2.85 -1.80
N ALA A 102 -19.71 2.06 -2.86
CA ALA A 102 -18.43 1.97 -3.60
C ALA A 102 -17.94 3.33 -4.11
N ARG A 103 -18.85 4.23 -4.53
CA ARG A 103 -18.51 5.57 -4.98
C ARG A 103 -17.94 6.44 -3.85
N ILE A 104 -18.46 6.27 -2.63
CA ILE A 104 -18.03 7.02 -1.44
C ILE A 104 -16.65 6.54 -0.99
N LEU A 105 -16.50 5.22 -0.79
CA LEU A 105 -15.24 4.60 -0.39
C LEU A 105 -14.14 4.72 -1.47
N GLY A 106 -14.54 4.63 -2.73
CA GLY A 106 -13.63 4.71 -3.88
C GLY A 106 -12.92 6.06 -4.01
N ARG A 107 -13.61 7.18 -3.71
CA ARG A 107 -13.00 8.52 -3.73
C ARG A 107 -11.84 8.66 -2.75
N ARG A 108 -11.89 7.95 -1.61
CA ARG A 108 -10.82 7.93 -0.60
C ARG A 108 -9.82 6.78 -0.78
N GLY A 109 -9.99 5.96 -1.83
CA GLY A 109 -9.15 4.78 -2.04
C GLY A 109 -9.31 3.68 -0.98
N MET A 110 -10.43 3.67 -0.25
CA MET A 110 -10.72 2.74 0.84
C MET A 110 -11.58 1.56 0.41
N MET A 111 -12.04 1.50 -0.85
CA MET A 111 -12.87 0.40 -1.34
C MET A 111 -12.08 -0.92 -1.28
N PRO A 112 -12.59 -1.93 -0.55
CA PRO A 112 -11.94 -3.24 -0.48
C PRO A 112 -11.82 -3.89 -1.87
N ASN A 113 -10.70 -4.58 -2.10
CA ASN A 113 -10.40 -5.19 -3.39
C ASN A 113 -9.71 -6.54 -3.22
N ARG A 114 -10.15 -7.57 -3.99
CA ARG A 114 -9.54 -8.90 -3.99
C ARG A 114 -8.08 -8.90 -4.43
N LYS A 115 -7.72 -8.10 -5.45
CA LYS A 115 -6.33 -8.02 -5.96
C LYS A 115 -5.34 -7.51 -4.93
N VAL A 116 -5.81 -6.71 -3.99
CA VAL A 116 -5.01 -6.16 -2.88
C VAL A 116 -5.14 -7.04 -1.64
N GLY A 117 -6.03 -8.05 -1.64
CA GLY A 117 -6.28 -8.94 -0.51
C GLY A 117 -6.92 -8.23 0.70
N THR A 118 -7.73 -7.19 0.43
CA THR A 118 -8.59 -6.54 1.43
C THR A 118 -10.00 -7.09 1.43
N VAL A 119 -10.30 -8.00 0.50
CA VAL A 119 -11.48 -8.86 0.51
C VAL A 119 -11.03 -10.28 0.73
N THR A 120 -11.46 -10.89 1.81
CA THR A 120 -11.02 -12.22 2.24
C THR A 120 -12.07 -12.91 3.10
N VAL A 121 -12.00 -14.23 3.14
CA VAL A 121 -12.77 -15.06 4.11
C VAL A 121 -12.09 -15.00 5.49
N ASP A 122 -10.75 -15.04 5.51
CA ASP A 122 -9.98 -14.94 6.74
C ASP A 122 -9.72 -13.48 7.13
N VAL A 123 -10.66 -12.94 7.87
CA VAL A 123 -10.64 -11.55 8.33
C VAL A 123 -9.60 -11.32 9.41
N ARG A 124 -9.39 -12.31 10.31
CA ARG A 124 -8.44 -12.23 11.42
C ARG A 124 -7.02 -11.96 10.94
N ASP A 125 -6.55 -12.73 9.97
CA ASP A 125 -5.20 -12.57 9.42
C ASP A 125 -5.07 -11.29 8.58
N ALA A 126 -6.13 -10.87 7.91
CA ALA A 126 -6.13 -9.63 7.16
C ALA A 126 -5.97 -8.41 8.08
N VAL A 127 -6.65 -8.37 9.22
CA VAL A 127 -6.51 -7.30 10.24
C VAL A 127 -5.10 -7.26 10.79
N LYS A 128 -4.54 -8.41 11.19
CA LYS A 128 -3.16 -8.49 11.68
C LYS A 128 -2.16 -7.96 10.66
N ARG A 129 -2.28 -8.36 9.38
CA ARG A 129 -1.42 -7.88 8.30
C ARG A 129 -1.55 -6.37 8.07
N MET A 130 -2.75 -5.80 8.23
CA MET A 130 -2.95 -4.34 8.13
C MET A 130 -2.20 -3.59 9.23
N HIS A 131 -2.19 -4.13 10.44
CA HIS A 131 -1.45 -3.54 11.57
C HIS A 131 0.07 -3.74 11.46
N MET A 132 0.56 -4.69 10.65
CA MET A 132 1.99 -4.97 10.46
C MET A 132 2.75 -4.00 9.54
N GLY A 133 2.17 -2.87 9.14
CA GLY A 133 2.87 -1.90 8.29
C GLY A 133 2.73 -2.17 6.80
N ARG A 134 1.55 -2.65 6.41
CA ARG A 134 1.18 -2.86 5.02
C ARG A 134 1.13 -1.56 4.22
N VAL A 135 1.88 -1.50 3.14
CA VAL A 135 1.91 -0.38 2.20
C VAL A 135 1.33 -0.82 0.86
N GLU A 136 0.29 -0.14 0.44
CA GLU A 136 -0.29 -0.32 -0.89
C GLU A 136 0.33 0.67 -1.86
N PHE A 137 0.60 0.21 -3.08
CA PHE A 137 1.13 1.06 -4.13
C PHE A 137 0.48 0.77 -5.47
N ARG A 138 0.45 1.78 -6.31
CA ARG A 138 -0.09 1.72 -7.67
C ARG A 138 0.74 2.60 -8.59
N ALA A 139 1.03 2.10 -9.78
CA ALA A 139 1.63 2.93 -10.83
C ALA A 139 0.61 3.97 -11.31
N GLU A 140 1.05 5.22 -11.36
CA GLU A 140 0.28 6.34 -11.88
C GLU A 140 0.35 6.44 -13.40
N LYS A 141 -0.35 7.44 -13.98
CA LYS A 141 -0.39 7.70 -15.42
C LYS A 141 0.99 7.98 -16.04
N ASN A 142 1.98 8.35 -15.23
CA ASN A 142 3.36 8.62 -15.66
C ASN A 142 4.30 7.43 -15.45
N ALA A 143 3.75 6.22 -15.18
CA ALA A 143 4.54 5.03 -14.83
C ALA A 143 5.41 5.22 -13.58
N ILE A 144 4.95 6.01 -12.62
CA ILE A 144 5.63 6.28 -11.36
C ILE A 144 4.85 5.62 -10.22
N VAL A 145 5.60 5.02 -9.30
CA VAL A 145 5.07 4.45 -8.05
C VAL A 145 5.61 5.26 -6.88
N HIS A 146 4.72 5.71 -6.01
CA HIS A 146 5.04 6.40 -4.77
C HIS A 146 4.69 5.52 -3.58
N ALA A 147 5.57 5.48 -2.58
CA ALA A 147 5.32 4.79 -1.32
C ALA A 147 6.07 5.43 -0.16
N CYS A 148 5.41 5.52 0.99
CA CYS A 148 6.07 5.91 2.23
C CYS A 148 6.78 4.68 2.82
N ILE A 149 8.10 4.76 2.98
CA ILE A 149 8.95 3.66 3.44
C ILE A 149 9.45 3.82 4.87
N GLY A 150 9.29 5.00 5.46
CA GLY A 150 9.77 5.23 6.81
C GLY A 150 9.59 6.65 7.30
N LYS A 151 10.23 6.92 8.42
CA LYS A 151 10.30 8.24 9.05
C LYS A 151 11.75 8.67 9.19
N LEU A 152 12.01 9.98 9.25
CA LEU A 152 13.38 10.52 9.38
C LEU A 152 14.11 10.06 10.63
N PHE A 153 13.40 9.65 11.69
CA PHE A 153 14.00 9.13 12.92
C PHE A 153 14.41 7.65 12.85
N PHE A 154 14.08 6.94 11.78
CA PHE A 154 14.51 5.55 11.58
C PHE A 154 16.02 5.49 11.42
N THR A 155 16.63 4.35 11.79
CA THR A 155 18.03 4.07 11.49
C THR A 155 18.22 3.94 9.97
N ASP A 156 19.44 4.13 9.49
CA ASP A 156 19.73 4.02 8.06
C ASP A 156 19.52 2.58 7.56
N ASP A 157 19.88 1.59 8.39
CA ASP A 157 19.67 0.16 8.09
C ASP A 157 18.18 -0.17 7.94
N ALA A 158 17.33 0.32 8.86
CA ALA A 158 15.89 0.10 8.79
C ALA A 158 15.26 0.71 7.52
N ILE A 159 15.76 1.87 7.08
CA ILE A 159 15.31 2.50 5.82
C ILE A 159 15.80 1.66 4.62
N GLU A 160 17.04 1.19 4.64
CA GLU A 160 17.61 0.35 3.59
C GLU A 160 16.83 -0.96 3.44
N GLU A 161 16.56 -1.67 4.53
CA GLU A 161 15.77 -2.91 4.52
C GLU A 161 14.35 -2.68 3.97
N ASN A 162 13.71 -1.57 4.37
CA ASN A 162 12.39 -1.21 3.84
C ASN A 162 12.43 -0.93 2.34
N ILE A 163 13.46 -0.20 1.84
CA ILE A 163 13.64 0.07 0.42
C ILE A 163 13.82 -1.23 -0.36
N LEU A 164 14.69 -2.11 0.11
CA LEU A 164 14.99 -3.38 -0.56
C LEU A 164 13.74 -4.27 -0.63
N SER A 165 13.01 -4.42 0.49
CA SER A 165 11.76 -5.17 0.54
C SER A 165 10.70 -4.60 -0.41
N PHE A 166 10.57 -3.27 -0.46
CA PHE A 166 9.65 -2.61 -1.37
C PHE A 166 10.03 -2.85 -2.82
N LEU A 167 11.29 -2.62 -3.20
CA LEU A 167 11.78 -2.81 -4.56
C LEU A 167 11.68 -4.27 -5.01
N ALA A 168 12.00 -5.24 -4.14
CA ALA A 168 11.83 -6.66 -4.44
C ALA A 168 10.36 -6.99 -4.76
N THR A 169 9.40 -6.43 -4.01
CA THR A 169 7.97 -6.60 -4.30
C THR A 169 7.58 -5.97 -5.62
N VAL A 170 8.06 -4.76 -5.92
CA VAL A 170 7.80 -4.08 -7.21
C VAL A 170 8.35 -4.92 -8.37
N MET A 171 9.56 -5.45 -8.25
CA MET A 171 10.19 -6.30 -9.28
C MET A 171 9.41 -7.59 -9.56
N LYS A 172 8.86 -8.24 -8.53
CA LYS A 172 7.99 -9.42 -8.68
C LYS A 172 6.72 -9.15 -9.49
N LEU A 173 6.24 -7.91 -9.47
CA LEU A 173 5.04 -7.48 -10.19
C LEU A 173 5.31 -7.03 -11.63
N ARG A 174 6.52 -7.23 -12.13
CA ARG A 174 6.86 -6.93 -13.54
C ARG A 174 5.93 -7.68 -14.49
N PRO A 175 5.29 -7.01 -15.46
CA PRO A 175 4.50 -7.67 -16.50
C PRO A 175 5.37 -8.67 -17.27
N LYS A 176 4.95 -9.93 -17.34
CA LYS A 176 5.61 -10.99 -18.09
C LYS A 176 4.71 -11.46 -19.23
N GLY A 177 5.30 -11.82 -20.37
CA GLY A 177 4.54 -12.40 -21.51
C GLY A 177 3.66 -11.42 -22.29
N VAL A 178 3.76 -10.11 -22.02
CA VAL A 178 3.01 -9.07 -22.73
C VAL A 178 3.90 -8.43 -23.80
N LYS A 179 3.37 -8.22 -25.02
CA LYS A 179 4.12 -7.56 -26.11
C LYS A 179 4.56 -6.16 -25.68
N GLY A 180 5.88 -5.89 -25.75
CA GLY A 180 6.47 -4.63 -25.29
C GLY A 180 6.69 -4.53 -23.77
N ALA A 181 6.60 -5.64 -23.04
CA ALA A 181 6.96 -5.68 -21.64
C ALA A 181 8.46 -5.35 -21.45
N PRO A 182 8.83 -4.57 -20.45
CA PRO A 182 10.22 -4.22 -20.18
C PRO A 182 11.03 -5.43 -19.75
N SER A 183 12.30 -5.48 -20.13
CA SER A 183 13.25 -6.44 -19.57
C SER A 183 13.44 -6.17 -18.08
N GLU A 184 14.01 -7.13 -17.37
CA GLU A 184 14.25 -7.02 -15.95
C GLU A 184 15.10 -5.81 -15.56
N THR A 185 16.14 -5.56 -16.35
CA THR A 185 17.05 -4.42 -16.18
C THR A 185 16.41 -3.07 -16.51
N ASN A 186 15.44 -3.04 -17.43
CA ASN A 186 14.78 -1.81 -17.89
C ASN A 186 13.44 -1.54 -17.17
N PHE A 187 13.02 -2.44 -16.30
CA PHE A 187 11.74 -2.29 -15.60
C PHE A 187 11.76 -1.15 -14.57
N VAL A 188 12.83 -1.05 -13.76
CA VAL A 188 13.05 0.06 -12.84
C VAL A 188 14.05 1.01 -13.49
N LYS A 189 13.58 2.20 -13.91
CA LYS A 189 14.44 3.22 -14.53
C LYS A 189 15.16 4.08 -13.52
N ASP A 190 14.43 4.60 -12.54
CA ASP A 190 14.96 5.50 -11.54
C ASP A 190 14.34 5.20 -10.17
N VAL A 191 15.15 5.33 -9.12
CA VAL A 191 14.71 5.28 -7.72
C VAL A 191 15.17 6.56 -7.04
N MET A 192 14.23 7.29 -6.47
CA MET A 192 14.48 8.54 -5.76
C MET A 192 13.89 8.48 -4.35
N LEU A 193 14.55 9.11 -3.40
CA LEU A 193 14.07 9.32 -2.04
C LEU A 193 13.84 10.80 -1.80
N SER A 194 12.75 11.13 -1.14
CA SER A 194 12.43 12.48 -0.70
C SER A 194 11.87 12.47 0.71
N SER A 195 12.07 13.54 1.46
CA SER A 195 11.33 13.75 2.71
C SER A 195 10.16 14.69 2.47
N THR A 196 9.16 14.67 3.36
CA THR A 196 7.89 15.41 3.19
C THR A 196 8.10 16.89 2.87
N MET A 197 9.01 17.56 3.58
CA MET A 197 9.34 19.00 3.37
C MET A 197 10.72 19.19 2.76
N GLY A 198 11.34 18.12 2.27
CA GLY A 198 12.69 18.18 1.69
C GLY A 198 12.72 18.97 0.39
N LYS A 199 13.65 19.91 0.29
CA LYS A 199 13.85 20.73 -0.92
C LYS A 199 14.38 19.95 -2.12
N ARG A 200 14.92 18.75 -1.91
CA ARG A 200 15.57 17.93 -2.96
C ARG A 200 15.18 16.47 -2.83
N SER A 201 15.05 15.79 -3.95
CA SER A 201 15.01 14.33 -4.05
C SER A 201 16.42 13.79 -4.32
N TYR A 202 16.73 12.65 -3.73
CA TYR A 202 18.05 12.00 -3.85
C TYR A 202 17.92 10.73 -4.67
N ARG A 203 18.69 10.63 -5.76
CA ARG A 203 18.73 9.44 -6.60
C ARG A 203 19.50 8.32 -5.91
N VAL A 204 18.91 7.15 -5.80
CA VAL A 204 19.47 5.99 -5.08
C VAL A 204 19.45 4.72 -5.94
N GLN A 205 19.95 4.84 -7.16
CA GLN A 205 19.92 3.78 -8.18
C GLN A 205 20.60 2.47 -7.72
N LYS A 206 21.60 2.54 -6.83
CA LYS A 206 22.30 1.36 -6.30
C LYS A 206 21.36 0.33 -5.66
N TYR A 207 20.24 0.77 -5.10
CA TYR A 207 19.27 -0.14 -4.50
C TYR A 207 18.44 -0.90 -5.54
N ALA A 208 18.21 -0.33 -6.72
CA ALA A 208 17.57 -1.07 -7.82
C ALA A 208 18.42 -2.27 -8.24
N THR A 209 19.74 -2.09 -8.36
CA THR A 209 20.67 -3.17 -8.72
C THR A 209 20.75 -4.24 -7.63
N ARG A 210 20.79 -3.85 -6.35
CA ARG A 210 20.78 -4.79 -5.22
C ARG A 210 19.45 -5.56 -5.13
N ALA A 211 18.32 -4.91 -5.36
CA ALA A 211 17.02 -5.58 -5.35
C ALA A 211 16.88 -6.62 -6.46
N LEU A 212 17.53 -6.40 -7.63
CA LEU A 212 17.63 -7.41 -8.70
C LEU A 212 18.39 -8.65 -8.23
N GLN A 213 19.49 -8.48 -7.52
CA GLN A 213 20.29 -9.59 -6.99
C GLN A 213 19.51 -10.39 -5.94
N HIS A 214 18.72 -9.73 -5.08
CA HIS A 214 17.87 -10.39 -4.09
C HIS A 214 16.62 -11.05 -4.70
N ALA A 215 16.09 -10.53 -5.79
CA ALA A 215 14.92 -11.12 -6.47
C ALA A 215 15.28 -12.36 -7.31
N GLY A 216 16.53 -12.46 -7.77
CA GLY A 216 17.03 -13.61 -8.53
C GLY A 216 17.62 -14.75 -7.68
N GLY A 217 17.70 -14.60 -6.36
CA GLY A 217 18.31 -15.56 -5.43
C GLY A 217 17.33 -16.36 -4.57
N ILE A 218 16.03 -16.37 -4.93
CA ILE A 218 15.00 -17.18 -4.27
C ILE A 218 14.33 -18.03 -5.35
N ASP A 219 15.02 -19.11 -5.74
CA ASP A 219 14.44 -20.34 -6.29
C ASP A 219 14.62 -21.45 -5.24
#